data_0f3e1264733c311581e3895ae4fe9d6c
#
_entry.id   0f3e1264733c311581e3895ae4fe9d6c
#
_cell.length_a   1.000
_cell.length_b   1.000
_cell.length_c   1.000
_cell.angle_alpha   90.00
_cell.angle_beta   90.00
_cell.angle_gamma   90.00
#
_symmetry.space_group_name_H-M   'P 1'
#
loop_
_entity.id
_entity.type
_entity.pdbx_description
1 polymer ?
#
loop_
_entity_poly.entity_id
_entity_poly.type
_entity_poly.pdbx_seq_one_letter_code
_entity_poly.pdbx_strand_id
1 'polypeptide(L)'
;RSIMTSYNPLNGYWTASNYDLVTTILRGQWGYTGLVMSDWWAEGNDRGGAGSTQHVAAMVRAQNDVFMVVTDPEHNSGGDDLTAALAEGRLTRGELQRSAANICRFLLQTPAFRRGIGRTSALDDQLEAMAEQDMQQAAQSGQPLTLRDGTAIDITAIDNGYRRTTAFRVTAGEGGSYTLHLRCRAMPGNSPLAQIPVSVFAGRVFLKTMTITGAQTDWCDFTVSLPALNTGDEFFLRFYFGQSGMELGAVILKK
;
A
#
# COMPACT_ATOMS: atom_id res chain seq x y z
N ARG A 1 -3.19 8.67 -13.94
CA ARG A 1 -4.55 9.20 -13.66
C ARG A 1 -5.47 8.04 -13.35
N SER A 2 -6.28 8.14 -12.28
CA SER A 2 -7.30 7.18 -11.90
C SER A 2 -8.58 7.90 -11.52
N ILE A 3 -9.70 7.21 -11.65
CA ILE A 3 -11.02 7.68 -11.21
C ILE A 3 -11.71 6.54 -10.47
N MET A 4 -12.50 6.85 -9.46
CA MET A 4 -13.28 5.90 -8.68
C MET A 4 -14.76 6.08 -8.98
N THR A 5 -15.48 4.98 -9.17
CA THR A 5 -16.93 4.98 -9.26
C THR A 5 -17.56 5.09 -7.87
N SER A 6 -18.81 5.51 -7.80
CA SER A 6 -19.52 5.76 -6.53
C SER A 6 -20.46 4.62 -6.16
N TYR A 7 -20.96 4.65 -4.92
CA TYR A 7 -21.89 3.63 -4.41
C TYR A 7 -23.33 3.75 -4.94
N ASN A 8 -23.71 4.85 -5.54
CA ASN A 8 -25.09 5.05 -5.96
C ASN A 8 -25.35 4.55 -7.37
N PRO A 9 -26.57 4.10 -7.67
CA PRO A 9 -26.98 3.79 -9.03
C PRO A 9 -27.27 5.08 -9.82
N LEU A 10 -27.11 4.99 -11.14
CA LEU A 10 -27.51 5.99 -12.12
C LEU A 10 -28.36 5.31 -13.19
N ASN A 11 -29.58 5.76 -13.39
CA ASN A 11 -30.54 5.19 -14.36
C ASN A 11 -30.76 3.67 -14.18
N GLY A 12 -30.80 3.20 -12.92
CA GLY A 12 -31.04 1.79 -12.60
C GLY A 12 -29.81 0.88 -12.66
N TYR A 13 -28.62 1.41 -12.95
CA TYR A 13 -27.36 0.68 -12.90
C TYR A 13 -26.45 1.25 -11.82
N TRP A 14 -25.85 0.39 -11.03
CA TRP A 14 -24.77 0.78 -10.13
C TRP A 14 -23.61 1.34 -10.94
N THR A 15 -23.06 2.47 -10.50
CA THR A 15 -22.04 3.19 -11.29
C THR A 15 -20.83 2.34 -11.63
N ALA A 16 -20.43 1.40 -10.75
CA ALA A 16 -19.32 0.49 -11.01
C ALA A 16 -19.56 -0.47 -12.20
N SER A 17 -20.82 -0.83 -12.48
CA SER A 17 -21.24 -1.71 -13.58
C SER A 17 -21.98 -0.99 -14.72
N ASN A 18 -22.04 0.34 -14.66
CA ASN A 18 -22.77 1.14 -15.65
C ASN A 18 -21.94 1.33 -16.93
N TYR A 19 -22.22 0.48 -17.94
CA TYR A 19 -21.54 0.52 -19.23
C TYR A 19 -21.66 1.89 -19.93
N ASP A 20 -22.85 2.49 -19.90
CA ASP A 20 -23.06 3.77 -20.57
C ASP A 20 -22.25 4.88 -19.91
N LEU A 21 -22.18 4.89 -18.59
CA LEU A 21 -21.38 5.88 -17.85
C LEU A 21 -19.88 5.68 -18.07
N VAL A 22 -19.37 4.47 -17.84
CA VAL A 22 -17.92 4.22 -17.82
C VAL A 22 -17.36 4.02 -19.23
N THR A 23 -18.02 3.22 -20.05
CA THR A 23 -17.53 2.93 -21.40
C THR A 23 -17.95 4.01 -22.41
N THR A 24 -19.25 4.28 -22.53
CA THR A 24 -19.72 5.16 -23.59
C THR A 24 -19.35 6.63 -23.33
N ILE A 25 -19.65 7.14 -22.16
CA ILE A 25 -19.42 8.56 -21.83
C ILE A 25 -17.97 8.78 -21.45
N LEU A 26 -17.50 8.17 -20.34
CA LEU A 26 -16.18 8.47 -19.78
C LEU A 26 -15.06 8.12 -20.76
N ARG A 27 -15.04 6.88 -21.28
CA ARG A 27 -13.97 6.44 -22.18
C ARG A 27 -14.19 6.84 -23.62
N GLY A 28 -15.43 6.70 -24.13
CA GLY A 28 -15.74 6.99 -25.53
C GLY A 28 -15.82 8.47 -25.82
N GLN A 29 -16.75 9.19 -25.18
CA GLN A 29 -17.01 10.61 -25.49
C GLN A 29 -15.94 11.53 -24.91
N TRP A 30 -15.51 11.28 -23.66
CA TRP A 30 -14.50 12.12 -22.99
C TRP A 30 -13.07 11.69 -23.22
N GLY A 31 -12.85 10.55 -23.89
CA GLY A 31 -11.51 10.05 -24.22
C GLY A 31 -10.65 9.67 -23.02
N TYR A 32 -11.26 9.28 -21.89
CA TYR A 32 -10.53 8.94 -20.69
C TYR A 32 -9.77 7.62 -20.85
N THR A 33 -8.46 7.66 -20.70
CA THR A 33 -7.55 6.50 -20.89
C THR A 33 -6.91 5.99 -19.58
N GLY A 34 -7.28 6.58 -18.44
CA GLY A 34 -6.76 6.20 -17.14
C GLY A 34 -7.42 4.95 -16.54
N LEU A 35 -6.99 4.59 -15.34
CA LEU A 35 -7.53 3.50 -14.56
C LEU A 35 -8.91 3.90 -13.99
N VAL A 36 -9.88 2.99 -14.08
CA VAL A 36 -11.16 3.10 -13.37
C VAL A 36 -11.19 2.02 -12.29
N MET A 37 -11.52 2.40 -11.07
CA MET A 37 -11.64 1.50 -9.92
C MET A 37 -13.01 1.64 -9.28
N SER A 38 -13.50 0.57 -8.64
CA SER A 38 -14.71 0.66 -7.82
C SER A 38 -14.43 1.36 -6.49
N ASP A 39 -15.47 1.79 -5.80
CA ASP A 39 -15.38 2.04 -4.37
C ASP A 39 -15.29 0.70 -3.61
N TRP A 40 -14.99 0.71 -2.29
CA TRP A 40 -14.88 -0.48 -1.44
C TRP A 40 -16.20 -1.23 -1.37
N TRP A 41 -16.20 -2.52 -1.74
CA TRP A 41 -17.41 -3.36 -1.74
C TRP A 41 -18.57 -2.74 -2.53
N ALA A 42 -18.29 -1.99 -3.59
CA ALA A 42 -19.32 -1.44 -4.44
C ALA A 42 -20.13 -2.56 -5.08
N GLU A 43 -21.43 -2.35 -5.16
CA GLU A 43 -22.32 -3.27 -5.87
C GLU A 43 -22.24 -3.06 -7.38
N GLY A 44 -22.47 -4.14 -8.12
CA GLY A 44 -22.75 -4.13 -9.55
C GLY A 44 -24.05 -4.82 -9.84
N ASN A 45 -24.67 -4.52 -10.97
CA ASN A 45 -25.85 -5.22 -11.47
C ASN A 45 -25.86 -5.29 -13.00
N ASP A 46 -26.55 -6.29 -13.51
CA ASP A 46 -27.03 -6.30 -14.88
C ASP A 46 -28.36 -5.53 -14.99
N ARG A 47 -28.81 -5.27 -16.22
CA ARG A 47 -30.02 -4.49 -16.49
C ARG A 47 -31.25 -5.07 -15.76
N GLY A 48 -31.84 -4.25 -14.90
CA GLY A 48 -32.99 -4.62 -14.10
C GLY A 48 -32.76 -5.61 -12.97
N GLY A 49 -31.48 -5.99 -12.73
CA GLY A 49 -31.09 -6.88 -11.65
C GLY A 49 -30.85 -6.13 -10.33
N ALA A 50 -30.92 -6.88 -9.23
CA ALA A 50 -30.49 -6.39 -7.93
C ALA A 50 -28.98 -6.15 -7.89
N GLY A 51 -28.54 -5.16 -7.09
CA GLY A 51 -27.13 -4.96 -6.83
C GLY A 51 -26.50 -6.10 -6.02
N SER A 52 -25.26 -6.42 -6.31
CA SER A 52 -24.46 -7.36 -5.52
C SER A 52 -22.99 -7.03 -5.62
N THR A 53 -22.25 -7.19 -4.53
CA THR A 53 -20.80 -7.09 -4.47
C THR A 53 -20.10 -8.21 -5.25
N GLN A 54 -20.82 -9.26 -5.63
CA GLN A 54 -20.32 -10.41 -6.38
C GLN A 54 -20.46 -10.26 -7.91
N HIS A 55 -21.22 -9.28 -8.40
CA HIS A 55 -21.43 -9.04 -9.85
C HIS A 55 -20.23 -8.30 -10.48
N VAL A 56 -19.03 -8.86 -10.33
CA VAL A 56 -17.80 -8.26 -10.85
C VAL A 56 -17.69 -8.39 -12.36
N ALA A 57 -18.28 -9.41 -12.97
CA ALA A 57 -18.33 -9.55 -14.42
C ALA A 57 -18.99 -8.35 -15.12
N ALA A 58 -20.09 -7.82 -14.56
CA ALA A 58 -20.74 -6.62 -15.07
C ALA A 58 -19.84 -5.38 -14.96
N MET A 59 -19.03 -5.28 -13.89
CA MET A 59 -18.07 -4.20 -13.71
C MET A 59 -16.93 -4.28 -14.75
N VAL A 60 -16.38 -5.48 -15.00
CA VAL A 60 -15.35 -5.69 -16.04
C VAL A 60 -15.89 -5.31 -17.43
N ARG A 61 -17.13 -5.70 -17.75
CA ARG A 61 -17.78 -5.32 -19.02
C ARG A 61 -17.91 -3.81 -19.16
N ALA A 62 -18.26 -3.12 -18.08
CA ALA A 62 -18.35 -1.67 -18.06
C ALA A 62 -16.99 -0.97 -18.12
N GLN A 63 -15.88 -1.69 -18.12
CA GLN A 63 -14.50 -1.16 -18.08
C GLN A 63 -14.14 -0.47 -16.74
N ASN A 64 -14.72 -0.94 -15.66
CA ASN A 64 -14.16 -0.75 -14.34
C ASN A 64 -13.02 -1.77 -14.20
N ASP A 65 -11.77 -1.29 -14.11
CA ASP A 65 -10.59 -2.13 -14.30
C ASP A 65 -10.15 -2.83 -13.01
N VAL A 66 -10.43 -2.23 -11.86
CA VAL A 66 -10.03 -2.74 -10.54
C VAL A 66 -11.23 -2.73 -9.61
N PHE A 67 -11.53 -3.89 -9.06
CA PHE A 67 -12.55 -4.06 -8.02
C PHE A 67 -11.91 -3.95 -6.63
N MET A 68 -12.51 -3.16 -5.75
CA MET A 68 -12.08 -2.95 -4.37
C MET A 68 -13.13 -3.51 -3.40
N VAL A 69 -12.86 -4.39 -2.49
CA VAL A 69 -11.61 -5.00 -1.98
C VAL A 69 -11.83 -6.50 -1.90
N VAL A 70 -10.77 -7.30 -2.00
CA VAL A 70 -10.79 -8.71 -1.60
C VAL A 70 -9.76 -8.93 -0.48
N THR A 71 -10.09 -9.77 0.50
CA THR A 71 -9.22 -10.06 1.64
C THR A 71 -8.14 -11.08 1.30
N ASP A 72 -8.43 -11.94 0.33
CA ASP A 72 -7.52 -12.96 -0.18
C ASP A 72 -7.61 -12.99 -1.70
N PRO A 73 -6.66 -12.35 -2.42
CA PRO A 73 -6.69 -12.29 -3.89
C PRO A 73 -6.28 -13.61 -4.57
N GLU A 74 -5.71 -14.56 -3.84
CA GLU A 74 -5.31 -15.86 -4.39
C GLU A 74 -6.49 -16.84 -4.46
N HIS A 75 -7.47 -16.66 -3.58
CA HIS A 75 -8.64 -17.53 -3.49
C HIS A 75 -9.91 -16.67 -3.55
N ASN A 76 -10.67 -16.67 -4.55
CA ASN A 76 -11.90 -15.89 -4.71
C ASN A 76 -12.74 -15.69 -3.39
N SER A 77 -12.12 -15.04 -2.40
CA SER A 77 -12.70 -14.85 -1.07
C SER A 77 -13.90 -13.89 -1.08
N GLY A 78 -13.99 -13.04 -2.12
CA GLY A 78 -15.15 -12.18 -2.37
C GLY A 78 -16.32 -12.89 -3.02
N GLY A 79 -16.12 -14.11 -3.52
CA GLY A 79 -17.16 -14.89 -4.20
C GLY A 79 -17.61 -14.24 -5.51
N ASP A 80 -16.69 -13.61 -6.27
CA ASP A 80 -17.04 -12.97 -7.54
C ASP A 80 -17.52 -13.97 -8.60
N ASP A 81 -18.27 -13.48 -9.57
CA ASP A 81 -18.91 -14.28 -10.62
C ASP A 81 -18.08 -14.43 -11.91
N LEU A 82 -16.79 -14.03 -11.92
CA LEU A 82 -15.99 -13.97 -13.14
C LEU A 82 -15.83 -15.34 -13.83
N THR A 83 -15.52 -16.38 -13.08
CA THR A 83 -15.35 -17.73 -13.63
C THR A 83 -16.65 -18.29 -14.21
N ALA A 84 -17.76 -18.11 -13.51
CA ALA A 84 -19.07 -18.52 -13.98
C ALA A 84 -19.49 -17.71 -15.21
N ALA A 85 -19.30 -16.40 -15.18
CA ALA A 85 -19.63 -15.51 -16.30
C ALA A 85 -18.85 -15.84 -17.58
N LEU A 86 -17.58 -16.24 -17.47
CA LEU A 86 -16.79 -16.72 -18.61
C LEU A 86 -17.33 -18.03 -19.17
N ALA A 87 -17.66 -18.99 -18.31
CA ALA A 87 -18.19 -20.30 -18.72
C ALA A 87 -19.57 -20.15 -19.41
N GLU A 88 -20.39 -19.21 -18.95
CA GLU A 88 -21.71 -18.93 -19.49
C GLU A 88 -21.71 -17.95 -20.68
N GLY A 89 -20.57 -17.40 -21.03
CA GLY A 89 -20.46 -16.43 -22.13
C GLY A 89 -20.99 -15.02 -21.82
N ARG A 90 -21.30 -14.73 -20.55
CA ARG A 90 -21.72 -13.38 -20.10
C ARG A 90 -20.54 -12.40 -20.04
N LEU A 91 -19.33 -12.93 -19.89
CA LEU A 91 -18.07 -12.21 -19.92
C LEU A 91 -17.16 -12.87 -20.95
N THR A 92 -16.41 -12.09 -21.71
CA THR A 92 -15.45 -12.58 -22.67
C THR A 92 -14.01 -12.45 -22.18
N ARG A 93 -13.12 -13.32 -22.66
CA ARG A 93 -11.68 -13.19 -22.40
C ARG A 93 -11.14 -11.84 -22.89
N GLY A 94 -11.67 -11.31 -24.01
CA GLY A 94 -11.25 -10.00 -24.54
C GLY A 94 -11.58 -8.84 -23.60
N GLU A 95 -12.68 -8.91 -22.87
CA GLU A 95 -13.03 -7.90 -21.84
C GLU A 95 -12.08 -7.92 -20.66
N LEU A 96 -11.69 -9.10 -20.18
CA LEU A 96 -10.65 -9.23 -19.15
C LEU A 96 -9.28 -8.72 -19.63
N GLN A 97 -8.89 -9.08 -20.87
CA GLN A 97 -7.64 -8.59 -21.45
C GLN A 97 -7.63 -7.08 -21.61
N ARG A 98 -8.76 -6.47 -21.92
CA ARG A 98 -8.90 -5.01 -22.00
C ARG A 98 -8.67 -4.35 -20.63
N SER A 99 -9.27 -4.86 -19.56
CA SER A 99 -9.03 -4.36 -18.21
C SER A 99 -7.57 -4.54 -17.79
N ALA A 100 -6.99 -5.71 -18.04
CA ALA A 100 -5.56 -5.94 -17.80
C ALA A 100 -4.67 -4.95 -18.59
N ALA A 101 -5.00 -4.67 -19.85
CA ALA A 101 -4.27 -3.69 -20.64
C ALA A 101 -4.40 -2.26 -20.10
N ASN A 102 -5.56 -1.87 -19.56
CA ASN A 102 -5.76 -0.57 -18.92
C ASN A 102 -4.90 -0.45 -17.66
N ILE A 103 -4.86 -1.50 -16.83
CA ILE A 103 -4.00 -1.58 -15.64
C ILE A 103 -2.51 -1.45 -16.05
N CYS A 104 -2.07 -2.23 -17.04
CA CYS A 104 -0.69 -2.16 -17.53
C CYS A 104 -0.33 -0.76 -18.05
N ARG A 105 -1.19 -0.14 -18.85
CA ARG A 105 -0.96 1.24 -19.33
C ARG A 105 -0.85 2.25 -18.20
N PHE A 106 -1.66 2.09 -17.16
CA PHE A 106 -1.57 2.93 -15.96
C PHE A 106 -0.23 2.72 -15.26
N LEU A 107 0.16 1.46 -14.99
CA LEU A 107 1.42 1.12 -14.32
C LEU A 107 2.64 1.67 -15.06
N LEU A 108 2.68 1.56 -16.39
CA LEU A 108 3.77 2.09 -17.23
C LEU A 108 4.00 3.60 -17.07
N GLN A 109 2.99 4.33 -16.60
CA GLN A 109 3.06 5.78 -16.39
C GLN A 109 3.45 6.15 -14.95
N THR A 110 3.51 5.17 -14.04
CA THR A 110 3.82 5.46 -12.64
C THR A 110 5.30 5.76 -12.43
N PRO A 111 5.63 6.66 -11.50
CA PRO A 111 7.02 6.90 -11.12
C PRO A 111 7.72 5.62 -10.61
N ALA A 112 7.01 4.77 -9.89
CA ALA A 112 7.53 3.50 -9.39
C ALA A 112 8.01 2.58 -10.52
N PHE A 113 7.22 2.43 -11.59
CA PHE A 113 7.62 1.63 -12.75
C PHE A 113 8.82 2.26 -13.47
N ARG A 114 8.80 3.58 -13.69
CA ARG A 114 9.91 4.29 -14.35
C ARG A 114 11.22 4.09 -13.60
N ARG A 115 11.21 4.24 -12.26
CA ARG A 115 12.40 3.96 -11.44
C ARG A 115 12.86 2.51 -11.55
N GLY A 116 11.93 1.56 -11.56
CA GLY A 116 12.22 0.12 -11.70
C GLY A 116 12.95 -0.24 -13.00
N ILE A 117 12.76 0.55 -14.06
CA ILE A 117 13.47 0.40 -15.35
C ILE A 117 14.62 1.42 -15.54
N GLY A 118 15.07 2.05 -14.46
CA GLY A 118 16.19 2.99 -14.49
C GLY A 118 15.89 4.34 -15.17
N ARG A 119 14.61 4.74 -15.30
CA ARG A 119 14.21 6.02 -15.86
C ARG A 119 13.70 6.92 -14.74
N THR A 120 14.45 7.97 -14.44
CA THR A 120 14.04 9.05 -13.53
C THR A 120 13.74 10.33 -14.33
N SER A 121 13.02 11.24 -13.71
CA SER A 121 12.78 12.59 -14.22
C SER A 121 13.37 13.61 -13.26
N ALA A 122 13.58 14.85 -13.70
CA ALA A 122 14.04 15.93 -12.84
C ALA A 122 13.15 16.13 -11.60
N LEU A 123 11.84 15.82 -11.70
CA LEU A 123 10.93 15.82 -10.56
C LEU A 123 11.24 14.67 -9.60
N ASP A 124 11.55 13.48 -10.12
CA ASP A 124 11.95 12.33 -9.27
C ASP A 124 13.23 12.68 -8.50
N ASP A 125 14.21 13.29 -9.16
CA ASP A 125 15.48 13.72 -8.55
C ASP A 125 15.24 14.78 -7.45
N GLN A 126 14.32 15.74 -7.69
CA GLN A 126 13.92 16.72 -6.68
C GLN A 126 13.22 16.08 -5.48
N LEU A 127 12.28 15.18 -5.73
CA LEU A 127 11.57 14.45 -4.66
C LEU A 127 12.54 13.59 -3.86
N GLU A 128 13.53 13.01 -4.53
CA GLU A 128 14.59 12.25 -3.87
C GLU A 128 15.47 13.13 -2.98
N ALA A 129 15.88 14.30 -3.48
CA ALA A 129 16.67 15.25 -2.69
C ALA A 129 15.88 15.76 -1.46
N MET A 130 14.58 16.06 -1.62
CA MET A 130 13.71 16.43 -0.51
C MET A 130 13.57 15.31 0.50
N ALA A 131 13.35 14.07 0.06
CA ALA A 131 13.25 12.92 0.95
C ALA A 131 14.55 12.64 1.70
N GLU A 132 15.70 12.88 1.08
CA GLU A 132 17.01 12.81 1.74
C GLU A 132 17.16 13.87 2.82
N GLN A 133 16.78 15.10 2.51
CA GLN A 133 16.80 16.21 3.45
C GLN A 133 15.88 15.96 4.64
N ASP A 134 14.67 15.45 4.40
CA ASP A 134 13.73 15.07 5.44
C ASP A 134 14.30 13.94 6.34
N MET A 135 14.99 12.95 5.74
CA MET A 135 15.64 11.90 6.52
C MET A 135 16.79 12.44 7.39
N GLN A 136 17.58 13.38 6.86
CA GLN A 136 18.65 14.01 7.63
C GLN A 136 18.10 14.86 8.79
N GLN A 137 17.01 15.58 8.57
CA GLN A 137 16.33 16.36 9.62
C GLN A 137 15.67 15.48 10.68
N ALA A 138 15.13 14.32 10.28
CA ALA A 138 14.52 13.36 11.18
C ALA A 138 15.55 12.47 11.90
N ALA A 139 16.81 12.54 11.52
CA ALA A 139 17.87 11.75 12.14
C ALA A 139 18.11 12.19 13.59
N GLN A 140 18.20 11.22 14.49
CA GLN A 140 18.63 11.49 15.86
C GLN A 140 20.07 12.00 15.85
N SER A 141 20.34 13.02 16.67
CA SER A 141 21.69 13.58 16.83
C SER A 141 22.59 12.54 17.49
N GLY A 142 23.81 12.34 16.97
CA GLY A 142 24.80 11.43 17.54
C GLY A 142 25.66 10.73 16.49
N GLN A 143 26.54 9.88 16.97
CA GLN A 143 27.37 9.02 16.11
C GLN A 143 26.49 7.96 15.42
N PRO A 144 26.84 7.52 14.20
CA PRO A 144 26.15 6.41 13.56
C PRO A 144 26.15 5.16 14.45
N LEU A 145 25.03 4.48 14.49
CA LEU A 145 24.92 3.19 15.16
C LEU A 145 25.69 2.13 14.36
N THR A 146 26.64 1.45 15.03
CA THR A 146 27.32 0.32 14.39
C THR A 146 26.47 -0.93 14.53
N LEU A 147 25.96 -1.42 13.40
CA LEU A 147 25.10 -2.60 13.34
C LEU A 147 25.92 -3.88 13.45
N ARG A 148 25.61 -4.67 14.46
CA ARG A 148 26.13 -6.04 14.69
C ARG A 148 24.97 -6.93 15.13
N ASP A 149 25.20 -8.22 15.21
CA ASP A 149 24.22 -9.14 15.78
C ASP A 149 23.87 -8.73 17.22
N GLY A 150 22.56 -8.64 17.50
CA GLY A 150 22.06 -8.21 18.81
C GLY A 150 22.08 -6.69 19.06
N THR A 151 22.39 -5.85 18.06
CA THR A 151 22.34 -4.39 18.22
C THR A 151 20.97 -3.94 18.66
N ALA A 152 20.88 -3.26 19.81
CA ALA A 152 19.65 -2.67 20.33
C ALA A 152 19.62 -1.17 20.06
N ILE A 153 18.47 -0.68 19.64
CA ILE A 153 18.18 0.75 19.44
C ILE A 153 17.07 1.13 20.40
N ASP A 154 17.35 2.07 21.29
CA ASP A 154 16.32 2.62 22.17
C ASP A 154 15.46 3.60 21.38
N ILE A 155 14.20 3.23 21.20
CA ILE A 155 13.19 4.04 20.54
C ILE A 155 12.04 4.41 21.49
N THR A 156 12.16 4.15 22.77
CA THR A 156 11.08 4.35 23.75
C THR A 156 10.74 5.83 23.96
N ALA A 157 11.71 6.71 23.73
CA ALA A 157 11.57 8.17 23.95
C ALA A 157 11.46 8.99 22.65
N ILE A 158 11.32 8.35 21.48
CA ILE A 158 11.19 9.09 20.22
C ILE A 158 9.78 9.69 20.06
N ASP A 159 9.69 10.77 19.26
CA ASP A 159 8.39 11.32 18.86
C ASP A 159 7.72 10.38 17.85
N ASN A 160 6.74 9.62 18.34
CA ASN A 160 5.91 8.69 17.58
C ASN A 160 4.49 9.21 17.35
N GLY A 161 4.31 10.53 17.36
CA GLY A 161 3.04 11.19 17.12
C GLY A 161 2.54 11.02 15.69
N TYR A 162 1.36 11.56 15.40
CA TYR A 162 0.74 11.52 14.08
C TYR A 162 1.64 12.14 13.00
N ARG A 163 1.92 11.37 11.94
CA ARG A 163 2.78 11.74 10.79
C ARG A 163 4.22 12.11 11.20
N ARG A 164 4.74 11.53 12.26
CA ARG A 164 6.14 11.73 12.65
C ARG A 164 7.06 10.72 11.98
N THR A 165 8.26 11.18 11.71
CA THR A 165 9.36 10.35 11.20
C THR A 165 10.54 10.45 12.15
N THR A 166 11.13 9.30 12.47
CA THR A 166 12.41 9.23 13.19
C THR A 166 13.37 8.38 12.37
N ALA A 167 14.63 8.81 12.28
CA ALA A 167 15.65 8.11 11.53
C ALA A 167 16.92 7.95 12.38
N PHE A 168 17.60 6.83 12.23
CA PHE A 168 18.90 6.52 12.85
C PHE A 168 19.91 6.30 11.74
N ARG A 169 21.06 6.97 11.80
CA ARG A 169 22.19 6.66 10.94
C ARG A 169 22.80 5.34 11.38
N VAL A 170 22.96 4.41 10.46
CA VAL A 170 23.45 3.06 10.72
C VAL A 170 24.62 2.77 9.80
N THR A 171 25.69 2.24 10.36
CA THR A 171 26.81 1.67 9.62
C THR A 171 26.89 0.18 9.90
N ALA A 172 26.88 -0.66 8.87
CA ALA A 172 27.00 -2.10 9.03
C ALA A 172 28.41 -2.46 9.49
N GLY A 173 28.57 -2.80 10.77
CA GLY A 173 29.85 -3.26 11.33
C GLY A 173 30.22 -4.66 10.84
N GLU A 174 29.23 -5.44 10.44
CA GLU A 174 29.39 -6.78 9.85
C GLU A 174 28.38 -6.97 8.73
N GLY A 175 28.82 -7.54 7.61
CA GLY A 175 27.92 -7.92 6.51
C GLY A 175 26.99 -9.07 6.90
N GLY A 176 25.87 -9.18 6.19
CA GLY A 176 24.89 -10.26 6.36
C GLY A 176 23.45 -9.81 6.23
N SER A 177 22.53 -10.76 6.49
CA SER A 177 21.09 -10.52 6.54
C SER A 177 20.66 -10.29 7.97
N TYR A 178 19.98 -9.17 8.22
CA TYR A 178 19.52 -8.81 9.55
C TYR A 178 18.00 -8.79 9.60
N THR A 179 17.44 -9.18 10.73
CA THR A 179 16.03 -9.06 11.07
C THR A 179 15.87 -8.06 12.21
N LEU A 180 15.07 -7.05 11.99
CA LEU A 180 14.66 -6.09 13.01
C LEU A 180 13.48 -6.68 13.78
N HIS A 181 13.60 -6.74 15.10
CA HIS A 181 12.54 -7.09 16.02
C HIS A 181 12.03 -5.82 16.70
N LEU A 182 10.77 -5.50 16.49
CA LEU A 182 10.09 -4.34 17.09
C LEU A 182 8.99 -4.85 18.02
N ARG A 183 8.96 -4.30 19.22
CA ARG A 183 7.91 -4.55 20.20
C ARG A 183 7.08 -3.30 20.41
N CYS A 184 5.76 -3.41 20.32
CA CYS A 184 4.87 -2.27 20.53
C CYS A 184 3.50 -2.71 21.06
N ARG A 185 2.75 -1.74 21.62
CA ARG A 185 1.36 -1.93 22.05
C ARG A 185 0.56 -0.64 21.89
N ALA A 186 -0.75 -0.73 21.93
CA ALA A 186 -1.60 0.45 21.95
C ALA A 186 -1.58 1.10 23.34
N MET A 187 -1.48 2.42 23.36
CA MET A 187 -1.61 3.19 24.60
C MET A 187 -3.06 3.14 25.09
N PRO A 188 -3.29 3.18 26.42
CA PRO A 188 -4.64 3.29 26.98
C PRO A 188 -5.39 4.52 26.44
N GLY A 189 -6.70 4.37 26.22
CA GLY A 189 -7.56 5.46 25.76
C GLY A 189 -7.73 5.56 24.24
N ASN A 190 -7.04 4.74 23.45
CA ASN A 190 -7.32 4.65 22.02
C ASN A 190 -8.68 4.01 21.76
N SER A 191 -9.36 4.45 20.68
CA SER A 191 -10.53 3.72 20.19
C SER A 191 -10.11 2.28 19.81
N PRO A 192 -10.87 1.24 20.23
CA PRO A 192 -10.54 -0.15 19.89
C PRO A 192 -10.37 -0.40 18.38
N LEU A 193 -11.06 0.36 17.54
CA LEU A 193 -11.03 0.26 16.08
C LEU A 193 -9.93 1.13 15.44
N ALA A 194 -9.21 1.94 16.22
CA ALA A 194 -8.12 2.76 15.70
C ALA A 194 -7.05 1.87 15.06
N GLN A 195 -6.63 2.21 13.85
CA GLN A 195 -5.51 1.58 13.16
C GLN A 195 -4.26 2.43 13.42
N ILE A 196 -3.26 1.85 14.06
CA ILE A 196 -2.04 2.54 14.47
C ILE A 196 -0.84 1.94 13.73
N PRO A 197 -0.53 2.43 12.53
CA PRO A 197 0.54 1.89 11.71
C PRO A 197 1.90 2.50 12.03
N VAL A 198 2.95 1.69 11.90
CA VAL A 198 4.34 2.12 11.81
C VAL A 198 4.98 1.48 10.58
N SER A 199 5.58 2.29 9.73
CA SER A 199 6.29 1.85 8.53
C SER A 199 7.79 1.94 8.73
N VAL A 200 8.52 0.90 8.34
CA VAL A 200 9.97 0.81 8.46
C VAL A 200 10.62 0.85 7.08
N PHE A 201 11.72 1.58 6.99
CA PHE A 201 12.50 1.76 5.76
C PHE A 201 14.00 1.60 6.04
N ALA A 202 14.73 1.03 5.09
CA ALA A 202 16.19 1.12 5.02
C ALA A 202 16.56 2.12 3.93
N GLY A 203 17.03 3.30 4.33
CA GLY A 203 17.18 4.42 3.41
C GLY A 203 15.83 4.77 2.76
N ARG A 204 15.78 4.61 1.44
CA ARG A 204 14.57 4.82 0.62
C ARG A 204 13.75 3.56 0.41
N VAL A 205 14.30 2.40 0.73
CA VAL A 205 13.63 1.13 0.53
C VAL A 205 12.57 0.92 1.60
N PHE A 206 11.32 0.87 1.18
CA PHE A 206 10.22 0.45 2.06
C PHE A 206 10.39 -1.03 2.39
N LEU A 207 10.35 -1.37 3.67
CA LEU A 207 10.48 -2.75 4.14
C LEU A 207 9.14 -3.35 4.52
N LYS A 208 8.42 -2.69 5.45
CA LYS A 208 7.14 -3.20 5.95
C LYS A 208 6.36 -2.10 6.69
N THR A 209 5.04 -2.18 6.62
CA THR A 209 4.16 -1.53 7.59
C THR A 209 3.62 -2.56 8.57
N MET A 210 3.74 -2.28 9.85
CA MET A 210 3.14 -3.03 10.94
C MET A 210 2.00 -2.19 11.51
N THR A 211 0.87 -2.80 11.75
CA THR A 211 -0.32 -2.10 12.27
C THR A 211 -0.83 -2.85 13.49
N ILE A 212 -1.05 -2.12 14.58
CA ILE A 212 -1.81 -2.60 15.73
C ILE A 212 -3.16 -1.88 15.76
N THR A 213 -4.15 -2.50 16.38
CA THR A 213 -5.43 -1.83 16.67
C THR A 213 -5.40 -1.20 18.07
N GLY A 214 -6.26 -0.22 18.32
CA GLY A 214 -6.36 0.37 19.65
C GLY A 214 -6.80 -0.58 20.77
N ALA A 215 -7.31 -1.77 20.41
CA ALA A 215 -7.63 -2.85 21.36
C ALA A 215 -6.41 -3.68 21.79
N GLN A 216 -5.28 -3.59 21.09
CA GLN A 216 -4.07 -4.38 21.35
C GLN A 216 -3.21 -3.72 22.43
N THR A 217 -3.66 -3.78 23.67
CA THR A 217 -2.99 -3.19 24.85
C THR A 217 -1.85 -4.06 25.41
N ASP A 218 -1.81 -5.34 25.01
CA ASP A 218 -0.69 -6.22 25.31
C ASP A 218 0.44 -6.02 24.28
N TRP A 219 1.65 -6.34 24.70
CA TRP A 219 2.82 -6.22 23.83
C TRP A 219 2.75 -7.18 22.64
N CYS A 220 2.86 -6.61 21.44
CA CYS A 220 2.95 -7.32 20.17
C CYS A 220 4.39 -7.26 19.66
N ASP A 221 4.89 -8.40 19.17
CA ASP A 221 6.22 -8.53 18.60
C ASP A 221 6.11 -8.64 17.07
N PHE A 222 6.89 -7.81 16.37
CA PHE A 222 6.95 -7.77 14.91
C PHE A 222 8.39 -7.97 14.42
N THR A 223 8.51 -8.56 13.24
CA THR A 223 9.80 -8.73 12.57
C THR A 223 9.80 -8.09 11.18
N VAL A 224 10.94 -7.52 10.83
CA VAL A 224 11.18 -6.89 9.53
C VAL A 224 12.56 -7.29 9.04
N SER A 225 12.65 -7.97 7.90
CA SER A 225 13.93 -8.31 7.29
C SER A 225 14.55 -7.08 6.61
N LEU A 226 15.82 -6.82 6.86
CA LEU A 226 16.58 -5.81 6.14
C LEU A 226 17.13 -6.42 4.82
N PRO A 227 17.42 -5.60 3.81
CA PRO A 227 18.24 -6.04 2.67
C PRO A 227 19.58 -6.61 3.15
N ALA A 228 20.17 -7.52 2.37
CA ALA A 228 21.51 -8.00 2.65
C ALA A 228 22.51 -6.82 2.63
N LEU A 229 23.33 -6.72 3.67
CA LEU A 229 24.31 -5.66 3.87
C LEU A 229 25.73 -6.16 3.68
N ASN A 230 26.59 -5.29 3.16
CA ASN A 230 28.03 -5.48 3.21
C ASN A 230 28.61 -4.73 4.42
N THR A 231 29.74 -5.21 4.94
CA THR A 231 30.46 -4.48 5.99
C THR A 231 30.82 -3.09 5.51
N GLY A 232 30.48 -2.06 6.28
CA GLY A 232 30.71 -0.66 5.96
C GLY A 232 29.54 0.02 5.23
N ASP A 233 28.48 -0.69 4.83
CA ASP A 233 27.30 -0.07 4.24
C ASP A 233 26.68 0.93 5.22
N GLU A 234 26.36 2.12 4.74
CA GLU A 234 25.73 3.17 5.52
C GLU A 234 24.32 3.45 4.99
N PHE A 235 23.37 3.56 5.89
CA PHE A 235 21.99 3.90 5.56
C PHE A 235 21.26 4.53 6.75
N PHE A 236 20.08 5.09 6.48
CA PHE A 236 19.14 5.50 7.53
C PHE A 236 18.12 4.38 7.79
N LEU A 237 18.06 3.87 9.02
CA LEU A 237 16.93 3.09 9.51
C LEU A 237 15.84 4.06 9.95
N ARG A 238 14.72 4.08 9.24
CA ARG A 238 13.66 5.07 9.38
C ARG A 238 12.35 4.46 9.78
N PHE A 239 11.69 5.09 10.75
CA PHE A 239 10.36 4.75 11.22
C PHE A 239 9.41 5.91 10.91
N TYR A 240 8.31 5.62 10.22
CA TYR A 240 7.24 6.58 9.97
C TYR A 240 5.98 6.15 10.72
N PHE A 241 5.47 7.02 11.57
CA PHE A 241 4.28 6.81 12.39
C PHE A 241 3.08 7.46 11.70
N GLY A 242 2.20 6.65 11.14
CA GLY A 242 1.00 7.14 10.43
C GLY A 242 -0.09 7.65 11.37
N GLN A 243 -0.06 7.23 12.65
CA GLN A 243 -1.00 7.62 13.69
C GLN A 243 -0.31 7.62 15.05
N SER A 244 -0.79 8.45 15.98
CA SER A 244 -0.37 8.45 17.39
C SER A 244 -1.02 7.31 18.18
N GLY A 245 -0.56 7.11 19.42
CA GLY A 245 -1.19 6.16 20.34
C GLY A 245 -0.52 4.79 20.44
N MET A 246 0.71 4.66 19.94
CA MET A 246 1.55 3.47 20.08
C MET A 246 2.59 3.69 21.17
N GLU A 247 2.73 2.74 22.08
CA GLU A 247 3.87 2.64 22.98
C GLU A 247 4.90 1.70 22.37
N LEU A 248 6.16 2.12 22.35
CA LEU A 248 7.26 1.40 21.72
C LEU A 248 8.16 0.77 22.77
N GLY A 249 8.57 -0.47 22.55
CA GLY A 249 9.68 -1.10 23.21
C GLY A 249 11.01 -0.87 22.46
N ALA A 250 12.09 -1.49 22.91
CA ALA A 250 13.35 -1.44 22.18
C ALA A 250 13.26 -2.18 20.84
N VAL A 251 14.02 -1.70 19.86
CA VAL A 251 14.28 -2.41 18.61
C VAL A 251 15.56 -3.22 18.76
N ILE A 252 15.54 -4.47 18.34
CA ILE A 252 16.72 -5.35 18.33
C ILE A 252 16.93 -5.86 16.91
N LEU A 253 18.17 -5.73 16.42
CA LEU A 253 18.58 -6.28 15.13
C LEU A 253 19.39 -7.55 15.35
N LYS A 254 18.98 -8.63 14.73
CA LYS A 254 19.61 -9.96 14.81
C LYS A 254 19.95 -10.47 13.42
N LYS A 255 21.05 -11.23 13.30
CA LYS A 255 21.41 -12.00 12.11
C LYS A 255 20.57 -13.26 11.96
#